data_74ab9f7a2f6cca88a4f74df21b0e69a3
#
_entry.id   74ab9f7a2f6cca88a4f74df21b0e69a3
#
_cell.length_a   1.000
_cell.length_b   1.000
_cell.length_c   1.000
_cell.angle_alpha   90.00
_cell.angle_beta   90.00
_cell.angle_gamma   90.00
#
_symmetry.space_group_name_H-M   'P 1'
#
loop_
_entity.id
_entity.type
_entity.pdbx_description
1 polymer ?
#
loop_
_entity_poly.entity_id
_entity_poly.type
_entity_poly.pdbx_seq_one_letter_code
_entity_poly.pdbx_strand_id
1 'polypeptide(L)'
;MTTRQRIVRSLSTRSASGAIGVAEAKFSTGWSSATGALISDDTLVETALKLVSTKLVRGDRLESPRATRQYLSLRFASLEHEVFCCLWLDNRHRVIACDELFRGTIDGASVHPREVVKQALAQNAAAVILAHNHPSGVAEPSQADELITHRLKDALAIVDIRVLDHLIVAGDQVVSLAERGVL
;
A
#
# COMPACT_ATOMS: atom_id res chain seq x y z
N MET A 1 12.41 -8.46 -31.59
CA MET A 1 11.12 -8.36 -32.30
C MET A 1 10.19 -7.51 -31.44
N THR A 2 9.83 -6.33 -31.95
CA THR A 2 9.23 -5.22 -31.21
C THR A 2 7.71 -5.36 -31.23
N THR A 3 7.08 -5.55 -30.07
CA THR A 3 5.61 -5.61 -29.96
C THR A 3 5.04 -4.19 -30.02
N ARG A 4 4.38 -3.86 -31.13
CA ARG A 4 3.68 -2.57 -31.34
C ARG A 4 2.38 -2.53 -30.53
N GLN A 5 2.24 -1.52 -29.70
CA GLN A 5 0.97 -1.13 -29.09
C GLN A 5 0.00 -0.64 -30.16
N ARG A 6 -1.19 -1.25 -30.23
CA ARG A 6 -2.30 -0.77 -31.05
C ARG A 6 -3.34 -0.13 -30.11
N ILE A 7 -3.44 1.19 -30.15
CA ILE A 7 -4.53 1.94 -29.52
C ILE A 7 -5.72 1.92 -30.47
N VAL A 8 -6.80 1.26 -30.09
CA VAL A 8 -8.07 1.31 -30.84
C VAL A 8 -8.90 2.43 -30.25
N ARG A 9 -9.02 3.57 -30.99
CA ARG A 9 -10.00 4.61 -30.71
C ARG A 9 -11.33 4.23 -31.38
N SER A 10 -12.37 4.01 -30.59
CA SER A 10 -13.75 3.92 -31.05
C SER A 10 -14.36 5.33 -31.06
N LEU A 11 -14.66 5.84 -32.24
CA LEU A 11 -15.44 7.06 -32.42
C LEU A 11 -16.94 6.68 -32.46
N SER A 12 -17.68 7.10 -31.48
CA SER A 12 -19.15 7.01 -31.51
C SER A 12 -19.74 8.35 -31.93
N THR A 13 -20.64 8.28 -32.90
CA THR A 13 -21.33 9.39 -33.55
C THR A 13 -22.36 10.06 -32.63
N ARG A 14 -22.49 11.39 -32.78
CA ARG A 14 -23.41 12.27 -32.08
C ARG A 14 -24.88 11.98 -32.44
N SER A 15 -25.73 12.04 -31.42
CA SER A 15 -27.12 12.46 -31.55
C SER A 15 -27.42 13.51 -30.49
N ALA A 16 -28.08 14.58 -30.90
CA ALA A 16 -28.37 15.76 -30.09
C ALA A 16 -29.65 15.56 -29.25
N SER A 17 -29.58 15.84 -27.97
CA SER A 17 -30.54 16.58 -27.18
C SER A 17 -30.12 16.66 -25.71
N GLY A 18 -30.24 17.85 -25.12
CA GLY A 18 -29.56 18.27 -23.90
C GLY A 18 -29.92 17.51 -22.64
N ALA A 19 -28.86 17.17 -21.93
CA ALA A 19 -28.75 17.12 -20.47
C ALA A 19 -27.25 16.98 -20.17
N ILE A 20 -26.69 17.90 -19.38
CA ILE A 20 -25.30 17.84 -18.93
C ILE A 20 -25.25 16.79 -17.82
N GLY A 21 -25.00 15.54 -18.22
CA GLY A 21 -24.63 14.47 -17.33
C GLY A 21 -23.12 14.30 -17.43
N VAL A 22 -22.40 14.46 -16.32
CA VAL A 22 -20.98 14.11 -16.22
C VAL A 22 -20.88 12.60 -16.42
N ALA A 23 -20.51 12.18 -17.63
CA ALA A 23 -20.26 10.79 -17.93
C ALA A 23 -18.94 10.37 -17.28
N GLU A 24 -19.01 9.57 -16.26
CA GLU A 24 -17.86 8.82 -15.75
C GLU A 24 -17.28 7.99 -16.91
N ALA A 25 -16.11 8.39 -17.40
CA ALA A 25 -15.35 7.60 -18.36
C ALA A 25 -14.78 6.38 -17.62
N LYS A 26 -15.48 5.25 -17.68
CA LYS A 26 -14.92 3.96 -17.29
C LYS A 26 -13.81 3.62 -18.28
N PHE A 27 -12.59 3.85 -17.89
CA PHE A 27 -11.41 3.32 -18.60
C PHE A 27 -11.35 1.81 -18.37
N SER A 28 -11.92 1.01 -19.26
CA SER A 28 -11.60 -0.41 -19.31
C SER A 28 -10.29 -0.59 -20.08
N THR A 29 -9.19 -0.67 -19.38
CA THR A 29 -7.91 -1.10 -19.95
C THR A 29 -7.94 -2.62 -20.06
N GLY A 30 -8.47 -3.14 -21.16
CA GLY A 30 -8.50 -4.58 -21.41
C GLY A 30 -7.09 -5.10 -21.69
N TRP A 31 -6.48 -5.76 -20.73
CA TRP A 31 -5.31 -6.60 -20.94
C TRP A 31 -5.79 -7.99 -21.34
N SER A 32 -5.27 -8.54 -22.44
CA SER A 32 -5.56 -9.90 -22.85
C SER A 32 -4.45 -10.85 -22.39
N SER A 33 -4.85 -12.00 -21.81
CA SER A 33 -3.94 -13.12 -21.57
C SER A 33 -3.43 -13.70 -22.89
N ALA A 34 -2.38 -14.53 -22.87
CA ALA A 34 -1.89 -15.26 -24.05
C ALA A 34 -2.97 -16.14 -24.71
N THR A 35 -4.09 -16.38 -24.05
CA THR A 35 -5.27 -17.12 -24.54
C THR A 35 -6.39 -16.22 -25.04
N GLY A 36 -6.20 -14.87 -25.06
CA GLY A 36 -7.21 -13.92 -25.54
C GLY A 36 -8.37 -13.64 -24.58
N ALA A 37 -8.36 -14.19 -23.36
CA ALA A 37 -9.36 -13.91 -22.35
C ALA A 37 -9.10 -12.52 -21.70
N LEU A 38 -10.15 -11.72 -21.50
CA LEU A 38 -10.09 -10.46 -20.75
C LEU A 38 -9.81 -10.79 -19.28
N ILE A 39 -8.74 -10.24 -18.74
CA ILE A 39 -8.39 -10.33 -17.32
C ILE A 39 -9.12 -9.19 -16.61
N SER A 40 -9.86 -9.48 -15.53
CA SER A 40 -10.47 -8.43 -14.71
C SER A 40 -9.38 -7.61 -13.98
N ASP A 41 -9.69 -6.35 -13.69
CA ASP A 41 -8.78 -5.47 -12.96
C ASP A 41 -8.38 -6.08 -11.59
N ASP A 42 -9.31 -6.73 -10.90
CA ASP A 42 -9.05 -7.44 -9.63
C ASP A 42 -8.04 -8.58 -9.81
N THR A 43 -8.19 -9.39 -10.86
CA THR A 43 -7.24 -10.48 -11.15
C THR A 43 -5.85 -9.95 -11.50
N LEU A 44 -5.79 -8.80 -12.17
CA LEU A 44 -4.53 -8.14 -12.50
C LEU A 44 -3.83 -7.63 -11.24
N VAL A 45 -4.58 -6.97 -10.35
CA VAL A 45 -4.08 -6.47 -9.05
C VAL A 45 -3.60 -7.64 -8.18
N GLU A 46 -4.39 -8.72 -8.05
CA GLU A 46 -3.96 -9.92 -7.32
C GLU A 46 -2.68 -10.54 -7.88
N THR A 47 -2.57 -10.63 -9.20
CA THR A 47 -1.38 -11.18 -9.85
C THR A 47 -0.17 -10.29 -9.63
N ALA A 48 -0.34 -8.98 -9.74
CA ALA A 48 0.71 -8.01 -9.44
C ALA A 48 1.15 -8.08 -7.97
N LEU A 49 0.20 -8.18 -7.02
CA LEU A 49 0.48 -8.37 -5.60
C LEU A 49 1.25 -9.66 -5.34
N LYS A 50 0.87 -10.79 -5.95
CA LYS A 50 1.60 -12.05 -5.85
C LYS A 50 3.03 -11.94 -6.36
N LEU A 51 3.24 -11.29 -7.50
CA LEU A 51 4.57 -11.08 -8.07
C LEU A 51 5.45 -10.18 -7.19
N VAL A 52 4.90 -9.08 -6.70
CA VAL A 52 5.65 -8.12 -5.85
C VAL A 52 5.91 -8.72 -4.47
N SER A 53 4.93 -9.40 -3.86
CA SER A 53 5.12 -10.09 -2.58
C SER A 53 6.14 -11.23 -2.70
N THR A 54 6.19 -11.96 -3.82
CA THR A 54 7.21 -13.00 -4.04
C THR A 54 8.62 -12.41 -4.08
N LYS A 55 8.80 -11.20 -4.59
CA LYS A 55 10.07 -10.48 -4.56
C LYS A 55 10.41 -9.95 -3.18
N LEU A 56 9.43 -9.48 -2.41
CA LEU A 56 9.63 -8.90 -1.08
C LEU A 56 9.79 -9.96 0.03
N VAL A 57 9.04 -11.08 -0.04
CA VAL A 57 8.97 -12.10 1.05
C VAL A 57 10.02 -13.21 0.90
N ARG A 58 10.74 -13.32 -0.21
CA ARG A 58 11.78 -14.35 -0.40
C ARG A 58 13.14 -14.04 0.24
N GLY A 59 13.19 -13.18 1.25
CA GLY A 59 14.44 -12.85 1.93
C GLY A 59 15.35 -11.91 1.16
N ASP A 60 14.86 -11.34 0.05
CA ASP A 60 15.56 -10.25 -0.60
C ASP A 60 15.52 -9.01 0.28
N ARG A 61 16.65 -8.32 0.38
CA ARG A 61 16.71 -7.02 1.04
C ARG A 61 15.64 -6.12 0.43
N LEU A 62 15.00 -5.30 1.27
CA LEU A 62 14.33 -4.10 0.79
C LEU A 62 15.36 -3.25 0.05
N GLU A 63 15.62 -3.60 -1.20
CA GLU A 63 16.70 -3.00 -2.00
C GLU A 63 16.44 -1.52 -2.28
N SER A 64 15.20 -1.07 -2.12
CA SER A 64 14.87 0.35 -2.25
C SER A 64 13.55 0.73 -1.54
N PRO A 65 13.47 1.95 -0.98
CA PRO A 65 12.22 2.54 -0.49
C PRO A 65 11.11 2.51 -1.55
N ARG A 66 11.46 2.60 -2.83
CA ARG A 66 10.53 2.56 -3.97
C ARG A 66 9.77 1.24 -4.05
N ALA A 67 10.45 0.09 -3.87
CA ALA A 67 9.80 -1.22 -3.93
C ALA A 67 8.79 -1.39 -2.80
N THR A 68 9.12 -0.93 -1.58
CA THR A 68 8.20 -0.93 -0.45
C THR A 68 6.96 -0.07 -0.71
N ARG A 69 7.14 1.14 -1.25
CA ARG A 69 6.04 2.03 -1.60
C ARG A 69 5.13 1.39 -2.66
N GLN A 70 5.69 0.83 -3.72
CA GLN A 70 4.91 0.15 -4.77
C GLN A 70 4.11 -1.04 -4.23
N TYR A 71 4.73 -1.85 -3.36
CA TYR A 71 4.04 -2.97 -2.72
C TYR A 71 2.85 -2.50 -1.88
N LEU A 72 3.06 -1.50 -1.01
CA LEU A 72 2.01 -1.00 -0.15
C LEU A 72 0.90 -0.29 -0.93
N SER A 73 1.23 0.47 -1.98
CA SER A 73 0.22 1.08 -2.87
C SER A 73 -0.67 0.02 -3.53
N LEU A 74 -0.08 -1.07 -4.03
CA LEU A 74 -0.85 -2.17 -4.60
C LEU A 74 -1.68 -2.90 -3.53
N ARG A 75 -1.12 -3.12 -2.34
CA ARG A 75 -1.80 -3.81 -1.24
C ARG A 75 -3.03 -3.07 -0.75
N PHE A 76 -2.97 -1.74 -0.74
CA PHE A 76 -4.04 -0.89 -0.24
C PHE A 76 -5.00 -0.40 -1.34
N ALA A 77 -4.69 -0.64 -2.62
CA ALA A 77 -5.41 -0.06 -3.77
C ALA A 77 -6.92 -0.33 -3.80
N SER A 78 -7.36 -1.47 -3.27
CA SER A 78 -8.78 -1.87 -3.26
C SER A 78 -9.46 -1.72 -1.90
N LEU A 79 -8.78 -1.13 -0.91
CA LEU A 79 -9.34 -1.03 0.45
C LEU A 79 -10.20 0.23 0.60
N GLU A 80 -11.47 0.01 0.95
CA GLU A 80 -12.44 1.08 1.20
C GLU A 80 -12.41 1.60 2.67
N HIS A 81 -11.59 0.96 3.52
CA HIS A 81 -11.47 1.29 4.94
C HIS A 81 -9.99 1.44 5.31
N GLU A 82 -9.73 2.13 6.39
CA GLU A 82 -8.37 2.29 6.91
C GLU A 82 -7.84 0.98 7.48
N VAL A 83 -6.61 0.65 7.12
CA VAL A 83 -5.88 -0.52 7.61
C VAL A 83 -4.50 -0.09 8.07
N PHE A 84 -4.12 -0.53 9.27
CA PHE A 84 -2.77 -0.33 9.78
C PHE A 84 -1.97 -1.63 9.67
N CYS A 85 -0.88 -1.59 8.92
CA CYS A 85 0.01 -2.71 8.67
C CYS A 85 1.40 -2.50 9.28
N CYS A 86 2.04 -3.61 9.63
CA CYS A 86 3.44 -3.65 10.03
C CYS A 86 4.23 -4.55 9.09
N LEU A 87 5.25 -3.99 8.46
CA LEU A 87 6.22 -4.73 7.65
C LEU A 87 7.42 -5.08 8.54
N TRP A 88 7.49 -6.34 8.97
CA TRP A 88 8.51 -6.85 9.88
C TRP A 88 9.80 -7.16 9.15
N LEU A 89 10.93 -6.75 9.71
CA LEU A 89 12.23 -6.86 9.09
C LEU A 89 13.23 -7.55 10.02
N ASP A 90 14.13 -8.34 9.43
CA ASP A 90 15.28 -8.87 10.13
C ASP A 90 16.39 -7.79 10.26
N ASN A 91 17.50 -8.18 10.93
CA ASN A 91 18.63 -7.28 11.17
C ASN A 91 19.36 -6.82 9.88
N ARG A 92 19.13 -7.49 8.75
CA ARG A 92 19.65 -7.13 7.42
C ARG A 92 18.62 -6.38 6.58
N HIS A 93 17.51 -5.95 7.19
CA HIS A 93 16.36 -5.30 6.56
C HIS A 93 15.70 -6.18 5.47
N ARG A 94 15.69 -7.50 5.65
CA ARG A 94 14.92 -8.40 4.81
C ARG A 94 13.52 -8.55 5.39
N VAL A 95 12.52 -8.59 4.53
CA VAL A 95 11.13 -8.76 4.95
C VAL A 95 10.93 -10.16 5.52
N ILE A 96 10.42 -10.21 6.75
CA ILE A 96 9.96 -11.42 7.43
C ILE A 96 8.50 -11.68 7.09
N ALA A 97 7.65 -10.66 7.33
CA ALA A 97 6.21 -10.71 7.09
C ALA A 97 5.64 -9.29 6.94
N CYS A 98 4.43 -9.20 6.40
CA CYS A 98 3.64 -7.97 6.38
C CYS A 98 2.25 -8.30 6.92
N ASP A 99 1.99 -7.87 8.15
CA ASP A 99 0.76 -8.17 8.88
C ASP A 99 -0.15 -6.94 8.96
N GLU A 100 -1.43 -7.15 8.69
CA GLU A 100 -2.50 -6.22 9.00
C GLU A 100 -2.87 -6.39 10.47
N LEU A 101 -2.61 -5.38 11.31
CA LEU A 101 -2.83 -5.48 12.75
C LEU A 101 -4.11 -4.82 13.20
N PHE A 102 -4.48 -3.72 12.55
CA PHE A 102 -5.69 -2.98 12.93
C PHE A 102 -6.47 -2.59 11.70
N ARG A 103 -7.79 -2.65 11.86
CA ARG A 103 -8.75 -2.25 10.86
C ARG A 103 -9.63 -1.15 11.46
N GLY A 104 -9.67 -0.03 10.81
CA GLY A 104 -10.49 1.11 11.20
C GLY A 104 -11.76 1.21 10.39
N THR A 105 -12.43 2.34 10.60
CA THR A 105 -13.53 2.83 9.78
C THR A 105 -12.98 3.80 8.71
N ILE A 106 -13.86 4.61 8.13
CA ILE A 106 -13.47 5.68 7.18
C ILE A 106 -12.62 6.76 7.89
N ASP A 107 -12.80 6.92 9.22
CA ASP A 107 -12.23 8.03 10.01
C ASP A 107 -11.04 7.65 10.90
N GLY A 108 -10.53 6.41 10.81
CA GLY A 108 -9.33 6.01 11.54
C GLY A 108 -9.36 4.62 12.17
N ALA A 109 -8.18 4.10 12.48
CA ALA A 109 -7.96 2.85 13.17
C ALA A 109 -7.38 3.08 14.57
N SER A 110 -7.95 2.44 15.61
CA SER A 110 -7.36 2.47 16.95
C SER A 110 -6.16 1.54 17.02
N VAL A 111 -4.96 2.10 17.02
CA VAL A 111 -3.69 1.34 17.09
C VAL A 111 -3.24 1.21 18.55
N HIS A 112 -3.03 -0.03 19.00
CA HIS A 112 -2.60 -0.34 20.36
C HIS A 112 -1.13 -0.77 20.39
N PRO A 113 -0.21 0.02 20.96
CA PRO A 113 1.23 -0.29 21.00
C PRO A 113 1.55 -1.68 21.58
N ARG A 114 0.82 -2.13 22.59
CA ARG A 114 1.04 -3.46 23.19
C ARG A 114 0.87 -4.61 22.19
N GLU A 115 -0.10 -4.51 21.28
CA GLU A 115 -0.35 -5.54 20.26
C GLU A 115 0.71 -5.51 19.17
N VAL A 116 1.20 -4.31 18.81
CA VAL A 116 2.32 -4.14 17.88
C VAL A 116 3.61 -4.75 18.46
N VAL A 117 3.94 -4.46 19.73
CA VAL A 117 5.11 -5.04 20.41
C VAL A 117 4.99 -6.56 20.51
N LYS A 118 3.84 -7.08 20.89
CA LYS A 118 3.58 -8.52 21.00
C LYS A 118 3.81 -9.22 19.65
N GLN A 119 3.28 -8.66 18.56
CA GLN A 119 3.46 -9.22 17.22
C GLN A 119 4.90 -9.09 16.74
N ALA A 120 5.56 -7.97 17.00
CA ALA A 120 6.97 -7.77 16.66
C ALA A 120 7.88 -8.83 17.29
N LEU A 121 7.66 -9.16 18.57
CA LEU A 121 8.37 -10.22 19.28
C LEU A 121 8.04 -11.62 18.72
N ALA A 122 6.76 -11.88 18.38
CA ALA A 122 6.34 -13.14 17.76
C ALA A 122 7.00 -13.38 16.41
N GLN A 123 7.20 -12.31 15.62
CA GLN A 123 7.90 -12.34 14.33
C GLN A 123 9.43 -12.37 14.47
N ASN A 124 9.97 -12.23 15.69
CA ASN A 124 11.39 -12.07 15.93
C ASN A 124 12.01 -10.94 15.07
N ALA A 125 11.29 -9.83 14.96
CA ALA A 125 11.68 -8.69 14.14
C ALA A 125 12.79 -7.88 14.80
N ALA A 126 13.75 -7.38 14.02
CA ALA A 126 14.78 -6.43 14.45
C ALA A 126 14.43 -4.98 14.06
N ALA A 127 13.55 -4.82 13.09
CA ALA A 127 13.04 -3.51 12.67
C ALA A 127 11.62 -3.64 12.08
N VAL A 128 10.94 -2.52 11.92
CA VAL A 128 9.61 -2.44 11.33
C VAL A 128 9.48 -1.19 10.46
N ILE A 129 8.72 -1.31 9.37
CA ILE A 129 8.11 -0.20 8.67
C ILE A 129 6.62 -0.25 8.96
N LEU A 130 6.09 0.83 9.52
CA LEU A 130 4.67 1.02 9.75
C LEU A 130 4.02 1.53 8.47
N ALA A 131 2.79 1.15 8.21
CA ALA A 131 2.05 1.67 7.07
C ALA A 131 0.55 1.69 7.33
N HIS A 132 -0.14 2.71 6.84
CA HIS A 132 -1.60 2.73 6.77
C HIS A 132 -2.07 3.44 5.50
N ASN A 133 -3.31 3.18 5.11
CA ASN A 133 -3.92 3.87 3.98
C ASN A 133 -4.93 4.91 4.45
N HIS A 134 -5.07 5.96 3.65
CA HIS A 134 -6.16 6.95 3.77
C HIS A 134 -7.15 6.74 2.62
N PRO A 135 -8.32 6.13 2.87
CA PRO A 135 -9.35 5.93 1.84
C PRO A 135 -9.88 7.25 1.27
N SER A 136 -9.72 8.36 1.99
CA SER A 136 -10.07 9.71 1.54
C SER A 136 -9.29 10.19 0.31
N GLY A 137 -8.18 9.54 -0.03
CA GLY A 137 -7.28 9.94 -1.12
C GLY A 137 -6.31 11.08 -0.75
N VAL A 138 -6.28 11.53 0.51
CA VAL A 138 -5.36 12.58 0.99
C VAL A 138 -4.25 11.94 1.81
N ALA A 139 -3.01 11.97 1.31
CA ALA A 139 -1.84 11.36 1.95
C ALA A 139 -1.21 12.24 3.06
N GLU A 140 -1.80 13.39 3.39
CA GLU A 140 -1.27 14.26 4.46
C GLU A 140 -1.43 13.60 5.83
N PRO A 141 -0.35 13.50 6.63
CA PRO A 141 -0.40 12.94 7.98
C PRO A 141 -1.30 13.77 8.90
N SER A 142 -2.10 13.11 9.69
CA SER A 142 -2.80 13.73 10.80
C SER A 142 -1.90 13.85 12.05
N GLN A 143 -2.27 14.70 12.99
CA GLN A 143 -1.60 14.75 14.30
C GLN A 143 -1.68 13.41 15.05
N ALA A 144 -2.76 12.66 14.85
CA ALA A 144 -2.92 11.32 15.44
C ALA A 144 -1.90 10.33 14.86
N ASP A 145 -1.60 10.41 13.55
CA ASP A 145 -0.58 9.58 12.89
C ASP A 145 0.81 9.85 13.43
N GLU A 146 1.17 11.12 13.62
CA GLU A 146 2.44 11.49 14.22
C GLU A 146 2.54 11.02 15.66
N LEU A 147 1.48 11.23 16.46
CA LEU A 147 1.45 10.81 17.87
C LEU A 147 1.58 9.31 18.02
N ILE A 148 0.81 8.52 17.24
CA ILE A 148 0.91 7.06 17.33
C ILE A 148 2.26 6.55 16.84
N THR A 149 2.86 7.20 15.85
CA THR A 149 4.21 6.88 15.36
C THR A 149 5.25 7.02 16.47
N HIS A 150 5.25 8.15 17.19
CA HIS A 150 6.16 8.36 18.34
C HIS A 150 5.92 7.33 19.45
N ARG A 151 4.66 7.07 19.82
CA ARG A 151 4.34 6.05 20.84
C ARG A 151 4.80 4.66 20.47
N LEU A 152 4.69 4.28 19.19
CA LEU A 152 5.15 2.98 18.70
C LEU A 152 6.67 2.92 18.66
N LYS A 153 7.35 3.98 18.23
CA LYS A 153 8.81 4.09 18.27
C LYS A 153 9.34 3.89 19.68
N ASP A 154 8.77 4.59 20.66
CA ASP A 154 9.19 4.49 22.07
C ASP A 154 8.93 3.08 22.62
N ALA A 155 7.75 2.50 22.37
CA ALA A 155 7.39 1.18 22.87
C ALA A 155 8.27 0.07 22.27
N LEU A 156 8.58 0.14 20.98
CA LEU A 156 9.43 -0.83 20.28
C LEU A 156 10.90 -0.67 20.62
N ALA A 157 11.38 0.54 20.92
CA ALA A 157 12.75 0.79 21.37
C ALA A 157 13.07 0.07 22.70
N ILE A 158 12.07 -0.08 23.60
CA ILE A 158 12.25 -0.80 24.87
C ILE A 158 12.66 -2.28 24.66
N VAL A 159 12.29 -2.86 23.52
CA VAL A 159 12.57 -4.25 23.15
C VAL A 159 13.54 -4.34 21.99
N ASP A 160 14.38 -3.32 21.77
CA ASP A 160 15.43 -3.23 20.76
C ASP A 160 14.93 -3.40 19.31
N ILE A 161 13.68 -3.04 19.02
CA ILE A 161 13.11 -3.06 17.67
C ILE A 161 13.02 -1.64 17.11
N ARG A 162 13.64 -1.41 15.96
CA ARG A 162 13.72 -0.08 15.34
C ARG A 162 12.53 0.18 14.43
N VAL A 163 11.88 1.34 14.58
CA VAL A 163 10.96 1.85 13.57
C VAL A 163 11.77 2.58 12.51
N LEU A 164 11.76 2.10 11.27
CA LEU A 164 12.53 2.68 10.17
C LEU A 164 11.76 3.76 9.43
N ASP A 165 10.45 3.58 9.27
CA ASP A 165 9.57 4.54 8.60
C ASP A 165 8.11 4.31 9.01
N HIS A 166 7.27 5.29 8.71
CA HIS A 166 5.83 5.17 8.70
C HIS A 166 5.32 5.75 7.38
N LEU A 167 4.73 4.88 6.55
CA LEU A 167 4.26 5.22 5.21
C LEU A 167 2.75 5.39 5.20
N ILE A 168 2.28 6.55 4.73
CA ILE A 168 0.86 6.85 4.53
C ILE A 168 0.55 6.74 3.05
N VAL A 169 -0.39 5.88 2.70
CA VAL A 169 -0.75 5.58 1.31
C VAL A 169 -2.15 6.11 1.01
N ALA A 170 -2.28 6.96 -0.01
CA ALA A 170 -3.56 7.49 -0.47
C ALA A 170 -3.61 7.46 -2.00
N GLY A 171 -4.28 6.47 -2.56
CA GLY A 171 -4.28 6.21 -3.99
C GLY A 171 -2.87 5.93 -4.52
N ASP A 172 -2.38 6.77 -5.42
CA ASP A 172 -1.05 6.71 -6.01
C ASP A 172 0.03 7.45 -5.21
N GLN A 173 -0.38 8.19 -4.17
CA GLN A 173 0.52 8.98 -3.33
C GLN A 173 0.97 8.17 -2.12
N VAL A 174 2.27 8.27 -1.79
CA VAL A 174 2.85 7.68 -0.59
C VAL A 174 3.73 8.70 0.11
N VAL A 175 3.39 9.02 1.34
CA VAL A 175 4.13 9.93 2.20
C VAL A 175 4.93 9.14 3.23
N SER A 176 6.19 9.52 3.44
CA SER A 176 7.09 8.97 4.45
C SER A 176 7.25 9.95 5.60
N LEU A 177 6.96 9.51 6.82
CA LEU A 177 7.16 10.32 8.02
C LEU A 177 8.65 10.46 8.38
N ALA A 178 9.48 9.47 8.01
CA ALA A 178 10.94 9.58 8.17
C ALA A 178 11.52 10.67 7.25
N GLU A 179 11.10 10.75 5.99
CA GLU A 179 11.52 11.81 5.06
C GLU A 179 11.04 13.20 5.49
N ARG A 180 9.96 13.27 6.26
CA ARG A 180 9.43 14.52 6.85
C ARG A 180 10.12 14.89 8.18
N GLY A 181 11.00 14.04 8.70
CA GLY A 181 11.73 14.30 9.95
C GLY A 181 10.88 14.09 11.21
N VAL A 182 9.81 13.29 11.14
CA VAL A 182 8.96 12.92 12.29
C VAL A 182 9.55 11.74 13.07
N LEU A 183 10.42 10.93 12.45
CA LEU A 183 11.04 9.75 13.05
C LEU A 183 12.50 9.94 13.45
#